data_a98f165d53808d84ae9e728f7c1caa22
#
_entry.id   a98f165d53808d84ae9e728f7c1caa22
#
_cell.length_a   1.000
_cell.length_b   1.000
_cell.length_c   1.000
_cell.angle_alpha   90.00
_cell.angle_beta   90.00
_cell.angle_gamma   90.00
#
_symmetry.space_group_name_H-M   'P 1'
#
loop_
_entity.id
_entity.type
_entity.pdbx_description
1 polymer ?
#
loop_
_entity_poly.entity_id
_entity_poly.type
_entity_poly.pdbx_seq_one_letter_code
_entity_poly.pdbx_strand_id
1 'polypeptide(L)'
;MRACSSQANQAGLLWGAYHFGTGNDGLKQAQHFLDVVGNDPGTLLVLDFEPNPTGPSMDLEEARAFVIHLNEERSRFPGFYSGHYIKQLLGTSTDPILAECWFWLAQYGPTPVVPRNWKTWTMWQYTDGALGPKPHMVKGIGRCDRDKFNGSEAQLKKLWGAKAHHKGERPIG
;
A
#
# COMPACT_ATOMS: atom_id res chain seq x y z
N MET A 1 4.77 5.77 -16.79
CA MET A 1 4.36 6.21 -15.45
C MET A 1 4.54 7.72 -15.22
N ARG A 2 5.66 8.35 -15.60
CA ARG A 2 5.93 9.80 -15.40
C ARG A 2 4.86 10.74 -15.99
N ALA A 3 4.28 10.44 -17.14
CA ALA A 3 3.23 11.26 -17.74
C ALA A 3 1.93 11.27 -16.89
N CYS A 4 1.53 10.12 -16.35
CA CYS A 4 0.32 10.01 -15.54
C CYS A 4 0.47 10.72 -14.16
N SER A 5 1.63 10.61 -13.52
CA SER A 5 1.89 11.33 -12.26
C SER A 5 1.88 12.84 -12.44
N SER A 6 2.48 13.35 -13.53
CA SER A 6 2.46 14.77 -13.86
C SER A 6 1.04 15.30 -14.09
N GLN A 7 0.21 14.57 -14.84
CA GLN A 7 -1.19 14.95 -15.09
C GLN A 7 -2.02 14.91 -13.80
N ALA A 8 -1.85 13.89 -12.96
CA ALA A 8 -2.54 13.81 -11.67
C ALA A 8 -2.20 14.99 -10.75
N ASN A 9 -0.90 15.30 -10.64
CA ASN A 9 -0.42 16.44 -9.84
C ASN A 9 -0.93 17.78 -10.37
N GLN A 10 -0.97 17.97 -11.70
CA GLN A 10 -1.54 19.17 -12.32
C GLN A 10 -3.05 19.31 -12.06
N ALA A 11 -3.75 18.18 -11.95
CA ALA A 11 -5.16 18.15 -11.58
C ALA A 11 -5.42 18.27 -10.07
N GLY A 12 -4.38 18.44 -9.25
CA GLY A 12 -4.48 18.52 -7.80
C GLY A 12 -4.81 17.21 -7.11
N LEU A 13 -4.61 16.09 -7.79
CA LEU A 13 -4.84 14.76 -7.25
C LEU A 13 -3.61 14.27 -6.49
N LEU A 14 -3.84 13.52 -5.42
CA LEU A 14 -2.79 12.76 -4.73
C LEU A 14 -2.42 11.55 -5.58
N TRP A 15 -1.11 11.34 -5.79
CA TRP A 15 -0.59 10.28 -6.66
C TRP A 15 0.12 9.20 -5.84
N GLY A 16 -0.10 7.95 -6.20
CA GLY A 16 0.61 6.80 -5.65
C GLY A 16 0.83 5.74 -6.71
N ALA A 17 1.67 4.77 -6.40
CA ALA A 17 1.92 3.60 -7.21
C ALA A 17 1.87 2.35 -6.34
N TYR A 18 1.41 1.26 -6.90
CA TYR A 18 1.45 -0.04 -6.26
C TYR A 18 2.15 -1.07 -7.14
N HIS A 19 2.70 -2.08 -6.49
CA HIS A 19 3.30 -3.25 -7.12
C HIS A 19 2.51 -4.49 -6.70
N PHE A 20 1.99 -5.23 -7.67
CA PHE A 20 1.35 -6.52 -7.43
C PHE A 20 2.43 -7.58 -7.16
N GLY A 21 2.46 -8.10 -5.94
CA GLY A 21 3.45 -9.08 -5.51
C GLY A 21 3.23 -10.45 -6.15
N THR A 22 4.27 -11.00 -6.75
CA THR A 22 4.27 -12.35 -7.32
C THR A 22 5.23 -13.26 -6.57
N GLY A 23 5.05 -14.57 -6.62
CA GLY A 23 5.99 -15.55 -6.05
C GLY A 23 7.30 -15.55 -6.84
N ASN A 24 8.23 -14.74 -6.37
CA ASN A 24 9.57 -14.55 -6.92
C ASN A 24 10.39 -13.72 -5.93
N ASP A 25 11.66 -13.48 -6.22
CA ASP A 25 12.57 -12.69 -5.40
C ASP A 25 11.98 -11.29 -5.06
N GLY A 26 11.56 -11.12 -3.79
CA GLY A 26 10.94 -9.89 -3.31
C GLY A 26 11.84 -8.66 -3.39
N LEU A 27 13.17 -8.83 -3.19
CA LEU A 27 14.15 -7.76 -3.34
C LEU A 27 14.23 -7.26 -4.80
N LYS A 28 14.29 -8.18 -5.77
CA LYS A 28 14.32 -7.80 -7.19
C LYS A 28 13.02 -7.12 -7.63
N GLN A 29 11.88 -7.56 -7.11
CA GLN A 29 10.60 -6.90 -7.37
C GLN A 29 10.59 -5.47 -6.82
N ALA A 30 11.12 -5.25 -5.61
CA ALA A 30 11.25 -3.93 -5.01
C ALA A 30 12.17 -3.00 -5.81
N GLN A 31 13.33 -3.48 -6.24
CA GLN A 31 14.27 -2.75 -7.09
C GLN A 31 13.60 -2.33 -8.41
N HIS A 32 12.98 -3.29 -9.10
CA HIS A 32 12.26 -3.00 -10.34
C HIS A 32 11.14 -1.97 -10.13
N PHE A 33 10.37 -2.09 -9.06
CA PHE A 33 9.31 -1.14 -8.74
C PHE A 33 9.86 0.28 -8.55
N LEU A 34 10.95 0.44 -7.81
CA LEU A 34 11.60 1.73 -7.61
C LEU A 34 12.18 2.32 -8.90
N ASP A 35 12.75 1.50 -9.76
CA ASP A 35 13.26 1.93 -11.09
C ASP A 35 12.13 2.49 -11.97
N VAL A 36 10.96 1.85 -11.94
CA VAL A 36 9.79 2.28 -12.72
C VAL A 36 9.14 3.54 -12.15
N VAL A 37 9.00 3.61 -10.83
CA VAL A 37 8.36 4.76 -10.15
C VAL A 37 9.26 6.00 -10.18
N GLY A 38 10.57 5.83 -10.06
CA GLY A 38 11.53 6.92 -9.95
C GLY A 38 11.59 7.51 -8.53
N ASN A 39 12.25 8.64 -8.37
CA ASN A 39 12.64 9.21 -7.06
C ASN A 39 11.73 10.35 -6.56
N ASP A 40 10.50 10.46 -7.05
CA ASP A 40 9.58 11.47 -6.55
C ASP A 40 9.12 11.15 -5.12
N PRO A 41 9.50 11.96 -4.10
CA PRO A 41 9.14 11.72 -2.71
C PRO A 41 7.64 11.92 -2.43
N GLY A 42 6.92 12.58 -3.33
CA GLY A 42 5.47 12.77 -3.26
C GLY A 42 4.67 11.55 -3.73
N THR A 43 5.31 10.54 -4.30
CA THR A 43 4.63 9.32 -4.73
C THR A 43 4.48 8.35 -3.56
N LEU A 44 3.24 8.04 -3.19
CA LEU A 44 2.95 7.02 -2.18
C LEU A 44 3.16 5.63 -2.77
N LEU A 45 3.90 4.77 -2.08
CA LEU A 45 4.22 3.41 -2.54
C LEU A 45 3.42 2.37 -1.76
N VAL A 46 2.94 1.35 -2.45
CA VAL A 46 2.14 0.26 -1.87
C VAL A 46 2.61 -1.09 -2.40
N LEU A 47 2.75 -2.07 -1.54
CA LEU A 47 2.77 -3.48 -1.93
C LEU A 47 1.33 -4.00 -1.98
N ASP A 48 0.91 -4.49 -3.12
CA ASP A 48 -0.34 -5.20 -3.32
C ASP A 48 -0.08 -6.70 -3.12
N PHE A 49 -0.51 -7.21 -1.95
CA PHE A 49 -0.24 -8.55 -1.49
C PHE A 49 -1.51 -9.41 -1.53
N GLU A 50 -1.76 -10.01 -2.67
CA GLU A 50 -2.91 -10.86 -2.95
C GLU A 50 -2.50 -12.19 -3.62
N PRO A 51 -3.38 -13.19 -3.66
CA PRO A 51 -3.13 -14.40 -4.44
C PRO A 51 -2.90 -14.08 -5.91
N ASN A 52 -1.83 -14.59 -6.50
CA ASN A 52 -1.59 -14.45 -7.93
C ASN A 52 -2.45 -15.46 -8.71
N PRO A 53 -3.42 -15.02 -9.53
CA PRO A 53 -4.31 -15.93 -10.25
C PRO A 53 -3.64 -16.65 -11.43
N THR A 54 -2.44 -16.22 -11.83
CA THR A 54 -1.76 -16.70 -13.04
C THR A 54 -0.41 -17.37 -12.77
N GLY A 55 0.01 -17.44 -11.50
CA GLY A 55 1.29 -18.03 -11.14
C GLY A 55 1.49 -18.13 -9.63
N PRO A 56 2.72 -18.35 -9.15
CA PRO A 56 3.01 -18.36 -7.73
C PRO A 56 2.67 -17.02 -7.07
N SER A 57 2.07 -17.07 -5.90
CA SER A 57 1.80 -15.89 -5.07
C SER A 57 3.02 -15.54 -4.23
N MET A 58 3.21 -14.25 -3.96
CA MET A 58 4.23 -13.77 -3.04
C MET A 58 3.99 -14.36 -1.64
N ASP A 59 5.05 -14.84 -1.00
CA ASP A 59 5.01 -15.30 0.38
C ASP A 59 5.40 -14.20 1.39
N LEU A 60 5.37 -14.53 2.69
CA LEU A 60 5.68 -13.56 3.74
C LEU A 60 7.16 -13.16 3.78
N GLU A 61 8.08 -14.04 3.38
CA GLU A 61 9.51 -13.75 3.34
C GLU A 61 9.82 -12.79 2.20
N GLU A 62 9.28 -13.06 1.03
CA GLU A 62 9.38 -12.18 -0.14
C GLU A 62 8.75 -10.80 0.14
N ALA A 63 7.58 -10.76 0.81
CA ALA A 63 6.94 -9.52 1.20
C ALA A 63 7.79 -8.70 2.18
N ARG A 64 8.42 -9.35 3.18
CA ARG A 64 9.35 -8.68 4.10
C ARG A 64 10.55 -8.10 3.36
N ALA A 65 11.18 -8.87 2.48
CA ALA A 65 12.30 -8.40 1.69
C ALA A 65 11.93 -7.17 0.84
N PHE A 66 10.74 -7.20 0.23
CA PHE A 66 10.21 -6.08 -0.55
C PHE A 66 10.03 -4.81 0.29
N VAL A 67 9.32 -4.88 1.42
CA VAL A 67 9.01 -3.68 2.22
C VAL A 67 10.23 -3.12 2.95
N ILE A 68 11.17 -3.99 3.36
CA ILE A 68 12.44 -3.58 3.95
C ILE A 68 13.23 -2.75 2.94
N HIS A 69 13.39 -3.25 1.71
CA HIS A 69 14.14 -2.55 0.67
C HIS A 69 13.51 -1.19 0.33
N LEU A 70 12.18 -1.12 0.23
CA LEU A 70 11.51 0.16 0.03
C LEU A 70 11.76 1.14 1.20
N ASN A 71 11.75 0.64 2.43
CA ASN A 71 12.03 1.47 3.60
C ASN A 71 13.49 1.96 3.64
N GLU A 72 14.44 1.12 3.25
CA GLU A 72 15.87 1.50 3.15
C GLU A 72 16.08 2.63 2.14
N GLU A 73 15.49 2.49 0.95
CA GLU A 73 15.64 3.46 -0.15
C GLU A 73 14.82 4.75 0.04
N ARG A 74 13.70 4.70 0.76
CA ARG A 74 12.76 5.81 0.91
C ARG A 74 12.69 6.38 2.32
N SER A 75 13.39 5.78 3.29
CA SER A 75 13.30 6.08 4.73
C SER A 75 11.84 6.09 5.22
N ARG A 76 11.02 5.22 4.64
CA ARG A 76 9.58 5.11 4.92
C ARG A 76 9.06 3.76 4.49
N PHE A 77 8.36 3.07 5.39
CA PHE A 77 7.63 1.86 5.02
C PHE A 77 6.50 2.18 4.04
N PRO A 78 6.28 1.33 3.02
CA PRO A 78 5.18 1.48 2.07
C PRO A 78 3.83 1.17 2.71
N GLY A 79 2.75 1.36 1.96
CA GLY A 79 1.47 0.73 2.27
C GLY A 79 1.51 -0.77 2.00
N PHE A 80 0.69 -1.50 2.75
CA PHE A 80 0.47 -2.92 2.58
C PHE A 80 -1.01 -3.13 2.27
N TYR A 81 -1.33 -3.38 1.00
CA TYR A 81 -2.69 -3.69 0.56
C TYR A 81 -2.88 -5.19 0.59
N SER A 82 -3.90 -5.65 1.30
CA SER A 82 -4.29 -7.05 1.33
C SER A 82 -5.68 -7.24 1.95
N GLY A 83 -6.26 -8.41 1.71
CA GLY A 83 -7.55 -8.82 2.23
C GLY A 83 -7.49 -10.11 3.03
N HIS A 84 -8.18 -11.13 2.51
CA HIS A 84 -8.26 -12.43 3.14
C HIS A 84 -6.93 -13.19 3.14
N TYR A 85 -6.09 -12.98 2.12
CA TYR A 85 -4.84 -13.69 1.93
C TYR A 85 -3.89 -13.51 3.10
N ILE A 86 -3.62 -12.28 3.53
CA ILE A 86 -2.74 -12.04 4.69
C ILE A 86 -3.31 -12.63 5.99
N LYS A 87 -4.64 -12.66 6.15
CA LYS A 87 -5.31 -13.28 7.30
C LYS A 87 -5.08 -14.79 7.34
N GLN A 88 -5.11 -15.44 6.18
CA GLN A 88 -4.82 -16.88 6.06
C GLN A 88 -3.37 -17.19 6.39
N LEU A 89 -2.42 -16.43 5.85
CA LEU A 89 -1.00 -16.69 6.04
C LEU A 89 -0.53 -16.42 7.46
N LEU A 90 -0.99 -15.35 8.09
CA LEU A 90 -0.62 -15.03 9.47
C LEU A 90 -1.41 -15.85 10.50
N GLY A 91 -2.65 -16.22 10.20
CA GLY A 91 -3.52 -16.90 11.16
C GLY A 91 -3.66 -16.08 12.45
N THR A 92 -3.14 -16.61 13.56
CA THR A 92 -3.09 -15.96 14.88
C THR A 92 -1.76 -15.26 15.16
N SER A 93 -0.77 -15.43 14.30
CA SER A 93 0.56 -14.82 14.44
C SER A 93 0.58 -13.36 14.00
N THR A 94 1.66 -12.67 14.37
CA THR A 94 1.96 -11.32 13.92
C THR A 94 3.35 -11.28 13.28
N ASP A 95 3.51 -10.36 12.33
CA ASP A 95 4.76 -10.08 11.66
C ASP A 95 5.20 -8.65 11.99
N PRO A 96 6.26 -8.45 12.79
CA PRO A 96 6.66 -7.13 13.25
C PRO A 96 7.15 -6.22 12.11
N ILE A 97 7.71 -6.79 11.03
CA ILE A 97 8.20 -6.02 9.88
C ILE A 97 7.02 -5.50 9.06
N LEU A 98 6.08 -6.39 8.72
CA LEU A 98 4.90 -5.99 7.96
C LEU A 98 3.98 -5.07 8.78
N ALA A 99 4.02 -5.13 10.10
CA ALA A 99 3.26 -4.24 10.99
C ALA A 99 3.74 -2.77 10.92
N GLU A 100 4.96 -2.50 10.48
CA GLU A 100 5.47 -1.13 10.25
C GLU A 100 4.84 -0.46 9.02
N CYS A 101 4.27 -1.24 8.11
CA CYS A 101 3.54 -0.73 6.95
C CYS A 101 2.17 -0.19 7.39
N TRP A 102 1.74 0.95 6.80
CA TRP A 102 0.35 1.34 6.97
C TRP A 102 -0.56 0.39 6.16
N PHE A 103 -1.70 0.02 6.73
CA PHE A 103 -2.55 -1.04 6.20
C PHE A 103 -3.69 -0.52 5.33
N TRP A 104 -3.78 -1.05 4.11
CA TRP A 104 -4.89 -0.84 3.19
C TRP A 104 -5.69 -2.14 3.10
N LEU A 105 -6.83 -2.16 3.75
CA LEU A 105 -7.70 -3.33 3.82
C LEU A 105 -8.53 -3.48 2.55
N ALA A 106 -8.42 -4.62 1.88
CA ALA A 106 -9.34 -5.08 0.84
C ALA A 106 -10.45 -5.95 1.49
N GLN A 107 -11.63 -5.38 1.64
CA GLN A 107 -12.77 -6.16 2.18
C GLN A 107 -14.11 -5.55 1.77
N TYR A 108 -14.86 -6.26 0.97
CA TYR A 108 -16.15 -5.85 0.44
C TYR A 108 -17.28 -6.29 1.37
N GLY A 109 -17.55 -5.51 2.40
CA GLY A 109 -18.56 -5.83 3.42
C GLY A 109 -19.00 -4.61 4.21
N PRO A 110 -20.00 -4.73 5.09
CA PRO A 110 -20.53 -3.60 5.85
C PRO A 110 -19.56 -3.11 6.94
N THR A 111 -18.69 -3.99 7.43
CA THR A 111 -17.80 -3.71 8.55
C THR A 111 -16.40 -4.23 8.25
N PRO A 112 -15.35 -3.38 8.39
CA PRO A 112 -13.97 -3.81 8.18
C PRO A 112 -13.51 -4.73 9.32
N VAL A 113 -12.86 -5.84 8.98
CA VAL A 113 -12.23 -6.75 9.93
C VAL A 113 -10.73 -6.72 9.70
N VAL A 114 -10.01 -6.03 10.58
CA VAL A 114 -8.57 -5.84 10.47
C VAL A 114 -7.83 -7.11 10.93
N PRO A 115 -6.80 -7.59 10.20
CA PRO A 115 -5.92 -8.65 10.68
C PRO A 115 -5.21 -8.23 11.99
N ARG A 116 -4.93 -9.19 12.86
CA ARG A 116 -4.28 -8.92 14.17
C ARG A 116 -2.95 -8.19 14.09
N ASN A 117 -2.30 -8.25 12.93
CA ASN A 117 -1.02 -7.60 12.68
C ASN A 117 -1.07 -6.07 12.76
N TRP A 118 -2.24 -5.50 12.55
CA TRP A 118 -2.46 -4.05 12.61
C TRP A 118 -3.55 -3.71 13.64
N LYS A 119 -3.37 -2.59 14.32
CA LYS A 119 -4.38 -2.09 15.27
C LYS A 119 -5.63 -1.55 14.57
N THR A 120 -5.44 -1.00 13.37
CA THR A 120 -6.50 -0.41 12.56
C THR A 120 -6.09 -0.40 11.09
N TRP A 121 -7.05 -0.16 10.21
CA TRP A 121 -6.78 0.14 8.82
C TRP A 121 -6.47 1.64 8.65
N THR A 122 -5.64 1.97 7.67
CA THR A 122 -5.39 3.35 7.22
C THR A 122 -6.30 3.68 6.04
N MET A 123 -6.41 2.76 5.09
CA MET A 123 -7.38 2.79 4.00
C MET A 123 -8.19 1.50 3.98
N TRP A 124 -9.43 1.60 3.53
CA TRP A 124 -10.31 0.46 3.35
C TRP A 124 -11.02 0.53 2.01
N GLN A 125 -10.62 -0.35 1.09
CA GLN A 125 -11.35 -0.58 -0.15
C GLN A 125 -12.62 -1.38 0.21
N TYR A 126 -13.74 -0.69 0.23
CA TYR A 126 -15.02 -1.26 0.65
C TYR A 126 -15.84 -1.80 -0.50
N THR A 127 -15.47 -1.49 -1.75
CA THR A 127 -16.09 -1.97 -2.97
C THR A 127 -15.10 -1.99 -4.13
N ASP A 128 -15.25 -2.95 -5.04
CA ASP A 128 -14.58 -3.06 -6.34
C ASP A 128 -15.44 -2.49 -7.50
N GLY A 129 -16.46 -1.72 -7.18
CA GLY A 129 -17.43 -1.21 -8.13
C GLY A 129 -18.54 -2.22 -8.50
N ALA A 130 -18.48 -3.47 -8.05
CA ALA A 130 -19.51 -4.50 -8.23
C ALA A 130 -20.00 -5.04 -6.90
N LEU A 131 -19.10 -5.43 -6.04
CA LEU A 131 -19.34 -6.00 -4.72
C LEU A 131 -19.20 -4.96 -3.62
N GLY A 132 -19.71 -5.26 -2.43
CA GLY A 132 -19.60 -4.42 -1.25
C GLY A 132 -20.70 -3.36 -1.11
N PRO A 133 -20.62 -2.49 -0.10
CA PRO A 133 -21.59 -1.42 0.13
C PRO A 133 -21.59 -0.37 -0.98
N LYS A 134 -22.75 0.22 -1.23
CA LYS A 134 -22.87 1.37 -2.16
C LYS A 134 -22.27 2.64 -1.53
N PRO A 135 -21.89 3.64 -2.36
CA PRO A 135 -22.02 3.71 -3.81
C PRO A 135 -20.90 2.97 -4.56
N HIS A 136 -21.23 2.36 -5.70
CA HIS A 136 -20.29 1.61 -6.56
C HIS A 136 -19.75 2.44 -7.73
N MET A 137 -20.26 3.65 -7.92
CA MET A 137 -19.99 4.46 -9.11
C MET A 137 -19.54 5.86 -8.72
N VAL A 138 -18.70 6.42 -9.57
CA VAL A 138 -18.37 7.84 -9.56
C VAL A 138 -18.87 8.48 -10.86
N LYS A 139 -19.56 9.62 -10.73
CA LYS A 139 -20.09 10.35 -11.90
C LYS A 139 -18.94 10.71 -12.86
N GLY A 140 -19.06 10.35 -14.11
CA GLY A 140 -18.07 10.61 -15.15
C GLY A 140 -16.96 9.55 -15.26
N ILE A 141 -16.84 8.64 -14.27
CA ILE A 141 -15.87 7.53 -14.28
C ILE A 141 -16.57 6.19 -14.51
N GLY A 142 -17.74 5.99 -13.89
CA GLY A 142 -18.45 4.73 -13.91
C GLY A 142 -18.19 3.90 -12.65
N ARG A 143 -18.29 2.57 -12.78
CA ARG A 143 -17.97 1.62 -11.71
C ARG A 143 -16.45 1.61 -11.47
N CYS A 144 -16.05 1.74 -10.22
CA CYS A 144 -14.65 1.73 -9.83
C CYS A 144 -14.50 1.31 -8.37
N ASP A 145 -13.29 0.96 -8.01
CA ASP A 145 -12.88 0.78 -6.63
C ASP A 145 -13.10 2.05 -5.84
N ARG A 146 -13.52 1.89 -4.60
CA ARG A 146 -13.72 3.04 -3.71
C ARG A 146 -13.21 2.71 -2.32
N ASP A 147 -12.56 3.71 -1.77
CA ASP A 147 -11.87 3.61 -0.52
C ASP A 147 -12.40 4.60 0.51
N LYS A 148 -12.23 4.24 1.77
CA LYS A 148 -12.36 5.14 2.90
C LYS A 148 -10.98 5.33 3.52
N PHE A 149 -10.68 6.56 3.89
CA PHE A 149 -9.52 6.87 4.71
C PHE A 149 -9.92 6.98 6.18
N ASN A 150 -9.14 6.38 7.07
CA ASN A 150 -9.40 6.42 8.51
C ASN A 150 -8.80 7.66 9.14
N GLY A 151 -9.38 8.82 8.84
CA GLY A 151 -8.89 10.08 9.34
C GLY A 151 -9.50 11.28 8.62
N SER A 152 -8.99 12.47 8.92
CA SER A 152 -9.34 13.71 8.26
C SER A 152 -8.60 13.89 6.93
N GLU A 153 -9.09 14.81 6.08
CA GLU A 153 -8.41 15.21 4.84
C GLU A 153 -6.99 15.75 5.10
N ALA A 154 -6.80 16.47 6.20
CA ALA A 154 -5.47 16.95 6.58
C ALA A 154 -4.50 15.79 6.90
N GLN A 155 -4.99 14.75 7.57
CA GLN A 155 -4.21 13.55 7.84
C GLN A 155 -3.93 12.74 6.56
N LEU A 156 -4.89 12.69 5.62
CA LEU A 156 -4.68 12.09 4.30
C LEU A 156 -3.55 12.82 3.56
N LYS A 157 -3.61 14.14 3.47
CA LYS A 157 -2.56 14.96 2.84
C LYS A 157 -1.20 14.79 3.53
N LYS A 158 -1.18 14.66 4.87
CA LYS A 158 0.04 14.38 5.62
C LYS A 158 0.61 12.99 5.28
N LEU A 159 -0.23 11.99 5.06
CA LEU A 159 0.22 10.66 4.63
C LEU A 159 0.99 10.74 3.31
N TRP A 160 0.57 11.58 2.36
CA TRP A 160 1.30 11.81 1.11
C TRP A 160 2.54 12.70 1.27
N GLY A 161 2.46 13.74 2.09
CA GLY A 161 3.53 14.72 2.31
C GLY A 161 4.53 14.37 3.40
N ALA A 162 4.44 13.18 4.02
CA ALA A 162 5.37 12.77 5.06
C ALA A 162 6.78 12.66 4.45
N LYS A 163 7.64 13.62 4.79
CA LYS A 163 9.06 13.56 4.43
C LYS A 163 9.69 12.33 5.08
N ALA A 164 10.56 11.65 4.34
CA ALA A 164 11.42 10.62 4.88
C ALA A 164 12.08 11.14 6.17
N HIS A 165 11.92 10.45 7.28
CA HIS A 165 12.71 10.75 8.47
C HIS A 165 14.14 10.36 8.16
N HIS A 166 15.01 11.32 7.90
CA HIS A 166 16.46 11.11 7.97
C HIS A 166 16.75 10.56 9.37
N LYS A 167 17.18 9.31 9.45
CA LYS A 167 17.82 8.82 10.68
C LYS A 167 19.00 9.74 10.93
N GLY A 168 18.85 10.58 11.96
CA GLY A 168 19.85 11.55 12.34
C GLY A 168 21.21 10.90 12.49
N GLU A 169 22.22 11.60 12.04
CA GLU A 169 23.62 11.37 12.34
C GLU A 169 23.76 10.98 13.80
N ARG A 170 24.35 9.81 14.05
CA ARG A 170 24.83 9.51 15.39
C ARG A 170 25.90 10.57 15.70
N PRO A 171 25.83 11.29 16.82
CA PRO A 171 26.95 12.15 17.20
C PRO A 171 28.17 11.25 17.38
N ILE A 172 29.20 11.57 16.64
CA ILE A 172 30.53 11.00 16.81
C ILE A 172 31.03 11.59 18.14
N GLY A 173 30.94 10.76 19.20
CA GLY A 173 31.60 11.03 20.47
C GLY A 173 33.02 10.49 20.46
#